data_dc8b87f1e966a27f7efcad528033d0be
#
_entry.id   dc8b87f1e966a27f7efcad528033d0be
#
_cell.length_a   1.000
_cell.length_b   1.000
_cell.length_c   1.000
_cell.angle_alpha   90.00
_cell.angle_beta   90.00
_cell.angle_gamma   90.00
#
_symmetry.space_group_name_H-M   'P 1'
#
loop_
_entity.id
_entity.type
_entity.pdbx_description
1 polymer ?
#
loop_
_entity_poly.entity_id
_entity_poly.type
_entity_poly.pdbx_seq_one_letter_code
_entity_poly.pdbx_strand_id
1 'polypeptide(L)'
;MMMPVNNLADMNIIPALNSLLRPIQQMDTLGEWGRRSIKLSADPRLLSGFSLNKKNSFDSIVRTPVEHGIDRNLLKASVDIPALLPGINFFVPWTYPLFSFQITLGIVPDLEYNALKNKYESIINYDHFSPVTVNTDWFPLSQGSPAISLDLNYPNVPPDQSNIMLLSIGIRYGAPGASNQIDQIKYAGAAKVLSAV
;
A
#
# COMPACT_ATOMS: atom_id res chain seq x y z
N MET A 1 3.96 11.07 -5.59
CA MET A 1 4.60 10.10 -4.65
C MET A 1 4.27 8.68 -5.12
N MET A 2 5.25 7.91 -5.57
CA MET A 2 5.03 6.48 -5.91
C MET A 2 5.12 5.67 -4.63
N MET A 3 4.06 4.94 -4.29
CA MET A 3 4.12 3.98 -3.19
C MET A 3 5.09 2.84 -3.55
N PRO A 4 5.94 2.38 -2.63
CA PRO A 4 6.86 1.25 -2.89
C PRO A 4 6.16 -0.01 -3.40
N VAL A 5 4.89 -0.22 -3.03
CA VAL A 5 4.07 -1.36 -3.51
C VAL A 5 3.54 -1.20 -4.94
N ASN A 6 3.74 -0.07 -5.60
CA ASN A 6 3.31 0.12 -7.00
C ASN A 6 3.96 -0.89 -7.96
N ASN A 7 5.16 -1.34 -7.66
CA ASN A 7 5.84 -2.36 -8.47
C ASN A 7 5.15 -3.72 -8.44
N LEU A 8 4.21 -3.91 -7.51
CA LEU A 8 3.41 -5.12 -7.35
C LEU A 8 2.00 -4.97 -7.94
N ALA A 9 1.65 -3.77 -8.41
CA ALA A 9 0.34 -3.46 -8.97
C ALA A 9 0.18 -4.01 -10.40
N ASP A 10 -1.04 -4.34 -10.77
CA ASP A 10 -1.40 -4.57 -12.17
C ASP A 10 -1.25 -3.27 -12.97
N MET A 11 -0.91 -3.39 -14.26
CA MET A 11 -0.56 -2.28 -15.14
C MET A 11 -1.62 -1.16 -15.30
N ASN A 12 -2.81 -1.29 -14.71
CA ASN A 12 -3.88 -0.29 -14.88
C ASN A 12 -4.76 -0.12 -13.64
N ILE A 13 -4.16 0.30 -12.54
CA ILE A 13 -4.92 0.65 -11.30
C ILE A 13 -5.54 2.06 -11.38
N ILE A 14 -5.04 2.93 -12.28
CA ILE A 14 -5.42 4.35 -12.33
C ILE A 14 -6.94 4.55 -12.49
N PRO A 15 -7.66 3.86 -13.40
CA PRO A 15 -9.10 4.04 -13.50
C PRO A 15 -9.87 3.62 -12.25
N ALA A 16 -9.43 2.55 -11.58
CA ALA A 16 -10.05 2.09 -10.35
C ALA A 16 -9.82 3.08 -9.20
N LEU A 17 -8.60 3.60 -9.08
CA LEU A 17 -8.26 4.62 -8.09
C LEU A 17 -9.02 5.93 -8.36
N ASN A 18 -9.09 6.38 -9.60
CA ASN A 18 -9.85 7.58 -9.96
C ASN A 18 -11.35 7.42 -9.63
N SER A 19 -11.92 6.23 -9.89
CA SER A 19 -13.32 5.95 -9.52
C SER A 19 -13.53 6.00 -8.01
N LEU A 20 -12.57 5.51 -7.24
CA LEU A 20 -12.59 5.54 -5.78
C LEU A 20 -12.47 6.97 -5.23
N LEU A 21 -11.68 7.83 -5.87
CA LEU A 21 -11.45 9.22 -5.43
C LEU A 21 -12.57 10.19 -5.83
N ARG A 22 -13.45 9.81 -6.77
CA ARG A 22 -14.56 10.68 -7.21
C ARG A 22 -15.46 11.17 -6.07
N PRO A 23 -15.91 10.33 -5.12
CA PRO A 23 -16.74 10.81 -4.00
C PRO A 23 -16.03 11.90 -3.20
N ILE A 24 -14.72 11.76 -2.94
CA ILE A 24 -13.94 12.79 -2.24
C ILE A 24 -13.91 14.10 -3.02
N GLN A 25 -13.68 14.06 -4.33
CA GLN A 25 -13.73 15.25 -5.18
C GLN A 25 -15.12 15.91 -5.19
N GLN A 26 -16.18 15.12 -5.07
CA GLN A 26 -17.55 15.64 -5.00
C GLN A 26 -17.87 16.37 -3.69
N MET A 27 -17.12 16.10 -2.62
CA MET A 27 -17.24 16.83 -1.35
C MET A 27 -16.75 18.29 -1.47
N ASP A 28 -15.86 18.57 -2.41
CA ASP A 28 -15.48 19.96 -2.73
C ASP A 28 -16.58 20.64 -3.56
N THR A 29 -17.41 21.44 -2.87
CA THR A 29 -18.50 22.21 -3.48
C THR A 29 -18.08 23.57 -3.99
N LEU A 30 -16.86 24.03 -3.66
CA LEU A 30 -16.32 25.34 -4.03
C LEU A 30 -15.47 25.27 -5.30
N GLY A 31 -14.82 24.14 -5.56
CA GLY A 31 -13.97 23.93 -6.71
C GLY A 31 -14.76 23.82 -8.02
N GLU A 32 -14.22 24.40 -9.10
CA GLU A 32 -14.78 24.24 -10.44
C GLU A 32 -14.75 22.76 -10.88
N TRP A 33 -15.70 22.38 -11.71
CA TRP A 33 -15.72 21.04 -12.30
C TRP A 33 -14.41 20.71 -12.99
N GLY A 34 -13.81 19.56 -12.65
CA GLY A 34 -12.51 19.12 -13.18
C GLY A 34 -11.29 19.67 -12.43
N ARG A 35 -11.50 20.59 -11.46
CA ARG A 35 -10.44 21.23 -10.67
C ARG A 35 -10.65 21.10 -9.16
N ARG A 36 -11.58 20.25 -8.76
CA ARG A 36 -11.95 20.04 -7.35
C ARG A 36 -10.79 19.40 -6.59
N SER A 37 -10.60 19.83 -5.36
CA SER A 37 -9.59 19.29 -4.45
C SER A 37 -9.82 17.80 -4.16
N ILE A 38 -8.74 17.11 -3.83
CA ILE A 38 -8.76 15.70 -3.41
C ILE A 38 -8.32 15.68 -1.94
N LYS A 39 -9.29 15.82 -1.03
CA LYS A 39 -9.05 15.87 0.42
C LYS A 39 -9.25 14.47 1.01
N LEU A 40 -8.21 13.64 0.94
CA LEU A 40 -8.23 12.28 1.51
C LEU A 40 -8.44 12.30 3.03
N SER A 41 -7.97 13.36 3.70
CA SER A 41 -8.16 13.56 5.14
C SER A 41 -9.63 13.66 5.56
N ALA A 42 -10.55 14.00 4.62
CA ALA A 42 -11.98 14.06 4.90
C ALA A 42 -12.62 12.67 5.08
N ASP A 43 -12.12 11.65 4.37
CA ASP A 43 -12.56 10.26 4.53
C ASP A 43 -11.40 9.29 4.22
N PRO A 44 -10.48 9.10 5.17
CA PRO A 44 -9.33 8.22 5.00
C PRO A 44 -9.72 6.77 4.71
N ARG A 45 -10.83 6.32 5.31
CA ARG A 45 -11.30 4.92 5.24
C ARG A 45 -11.64 4.46 3.83
N LEU A 46 -11.91 5.40 2.93
CA LEU A 46 -12.24 5.09 1.54
C LEU A 46 -11.15 4.27 0.83
N LEU A 47 -9.89 4.43 1.24
CA LEU A 47 -8.77 3.67 0.67
C LEU A 47 -8.58 2.30 1.33
N SER A 48 -9.17 2.03 2.49
CA SER A 48 -9.00 0.77 3.20
C SER A 48 -9.56 -0.40 2.39
N GLY A 49 -8.77 -1.46 2.26
CA GLY A 49 -9.12 -2.64 1.46
C GLY A 49 -8.90 -2.47 -0.05
N PHE A 50 -8.46 -1.30 -0.53
CA PHE A 50 -8.22 -1.11 -1.96
C PHE A 50 -7.13 -2.06 -2.47
N SER A 51 -7.51 -2.94 -3.40
CA SER A 51 -6.57 -3.86 -4.06
C SER A 51 -5.88 -3.18 -5.23
N LEU A 52 -4.56 -3.33 -5.31
CA LEU A 52 -3.77 -2.85 -6.43
C LEU A 52 -3.75 -3.85 -7.61
N ASN A 53 -4.39 -5.01 -7.43
CA ASN A 53 -4.39 -6.06 -8.42
C ASN A 53 -5.83 -6.55 -8.69
N LYS A 54 -6.19 -6.65 -9.98
CA LYS A 54 -7.52 -7.13 -10.41
C LYS A 54 -7.60 -8.64 -10.57
N LYS A 55 -6.55 -9.24 -11.16
CA LYS A 55 -6.57 -10.67 -11.48
C LYS A 55 -6.23 -11.53 -10.28
N ASN A 56 -5.13 -11.21 -9.61
CA ASN A 56 -4.64 -11.95 -8.46
C ASN A 56 -4.55 -10.98 -7.29
N SER A 57 -5.68 -10.75 -6.62
CA SER A 57 -5.71 -9.87 -5.45
C SER A 57 -4.92 -10.49 -4.30
N PHE A 58 -4.43 -9.66 -3.40
CA PHE A 58 -3.74 -10.12 -2.19
C PHE A 58 -4.59 -11.13 -1.43
N ASP A 59 -5.88 -10.86 -1.25
CA ASP A 59 -6.80 -11.71 -0.51
C ASP A 59 -7.15 -13.02 -1.22
N SER A 60 -6.92 -13.11 -2.53
CA SER A 60 -7.04 -14.38 -3.25
C SER A 60 -5.85 -15.31 -3.01
N ILE A 61 -4.70 -14.73 -2.66
CA ILE A 61 -3.45 -15.45 -2.38
C ILE A 61 -3.34 -15.78 -0.89
N VAL A 62 -3.52 -14.79 -0.03
CA VAL A 62 -3.50 -14.91 1.44
C VAL A 62 -4.94 -14.90 1.93
N ARG A 63 -5.50 -16.11 2.14
CA ARG A 63 -6.92 -16.32 2.50
C ARG A 63 -7.14 -16.40 4.00
N THR A 64 -6.39 -15.60 4.74
CA THR A 64 -6.54 -15.47 6.19
C THR A 64 -6.50 -13.98 6.53
N PRO A 65 -7.27 -13.52 7.50
CA PRO A 65 -7.20 -12.14 7.95
C PRO A 65 -5.78 -11.77 8.39
N VAL A 66 -5.33 -10.62 7.92
CA VAL A 66 -4.10 -9.97 8.40
C VAL A 66 -4.54 -8.91 9.40
N GLU A 67 -4.22 -9.12 10.68
CA GLU A 67 -4.50 -8.13 11.70
C GLU A 67 -3.55 -6.94 11.56
N HIS A 68 -4.07 -5.75 11.78
CA HIS A 68 -3.27 -4.53 11.62
C HIS A 68 -3.87 -3.36 12.38
N GLY A 69 -3.01 -2.40 12.71
CA GLY A 69 -3.41 -1.16 13.36
C GLY A 69 -2.52 0.00 12.95
N ILE A 70 -3.08 1.21 13.01
CA ILE A 70 -2.34 2.47 12.87
C ILE A 70 -2.67 3.34 14.07
N ASP A 71 -1.64 3.80 14.77
CA ASP A 71 -1.75 4.87 15.77
C ASP A 71 -1.15 6.15 15.17
N ARG A 72 -2.03 7.06 14.74
CA ARG A 72 -1.62 8.33 14.14
C ARG A 72 -0.89 9.23 15.13
N ASN A 73 -1.23 9.18 16.41
CA ASN A 73 -0.62 10.05 17.42
C ASN A 73 0.82 9.60 17.74
N LEU A 74 1.04 8.31 17.77
CA LEU A 74 2.36 7.73 17.99
C LEU A 74 3.16 7.55 16.68
N LEU A 75 2.55 7.81 15.53
CA LEU A 75 3.11 7.58 14.19
C LEU A 75 3.60 6.14 14.00
N LYS A 76 2.81 5.19 14.47
CA LYS A 76 3.13 3.76 14.47
C LYS A 76 2.08 2.95 13.73
N ALA A 77 2.53 1.83 13.20
CA ALA A 77 1.63 0.80 12.68
C ALA A 77 2.14 -0.58 13.06
N SER A 78 1.21 -1.51 13.25
CA SER A 78 1.49 -2.94 13.46
C SER A 78 0.79 -3.78 12.41
N VAL A 79 1.41 -4.89 12.04
CA VAL A 79 0.86 -5.88 11.11
C VAL A 79 1.18 -7.28 11.61
N ASP A 80 0.15 -8.09 11.83
CA ASP A 80 0.26 -9.48 12.26
C ASP A 80 -0.25 -10.39 11.15
N ILE A 81 0.66 -11.15 10.54
CA ILE A 81 0.38 -12.11 9.48
C ILE A 81 0.35 -13.49 10.12
N PRO A 82 -0.78 -14.21 10.11
CA PRO A 82 -0.85 -15.59 10.63
C PRO A 82 0.08 -16.54 9.86
N ALA A 83 0.37 -17.69 10.45
CA ALA A 83 1.13 -18.73 9.76
C ALA A 83 0.44 -19.12 8.43
N LEU A 84 1.22 -19.16 7.37
CA LEU A 84 0.72 -19.50 6.02
C LEU A 84 1.02 -20.94 5.67
N LEU A 85 -0.04 -21.67 5.35
CA LEU A 85 -0.01 -23.08 5.00
C LEU A 85 -0.46 -23.26 3.55
N PRO A 86 0.45 -23.68 2.64
CA PRO A 86 0.11 -23.88 1.24
C PRO A 86 -1.07 -24.86 1.06
N GLY A 87 -2.02 -24.47 0.21
CA GLY A 87 -3.22 -25.26 -0.04
C GLY A 87 -4.31 -25.17 1.03
N ILE A 88 -4.08 -24.48 2.16
CA ILE A 88 -5.08 -24.28 3.23
C ILE A 88 -5.52 -22.80 3.27
N ASN A 89 -4.59 -21.90 3.57
CA ASN A 89 -4.85 -20.46 3.63
C ASN A 89 -3.90 -19.63 2.75
N PHE A 90 -3.05 -20.31 1.99
CA PHE A 90 -2.08 -19.70 1.08
C PHE A 90 -2.14 -20.34 -0.30
N PHE A 91 -2.56 -19.57 -1.31
CA PHE A 91 -2.83 -20.04 -2.66
C PHE A 91 -2.15 -19.15 -3.69
N VAL A 92 -0.98 -19.55 -4.14
CA VAL A 92 -0.21 -18.79 -5.12
C VAL A 92 -0.51 -19.30 -6.53
N PRO A 93 -0.89 -18.42 -7.48
CA PRO A 93 -1.23 -18.84 -8.84
C PRO A 93 -0.01 -19.14 -9.71
N TRP A 94 1.20 -19.01 -9.16
CA TRP A 94 2.45 -19.22 -9.87
C TRP A 94 3.37 -20.20 -9.15
N THR A 95 4.32 -20.77 -9.90
CA THR A 95 5.31 -21.75 -9.40
C THR A 95 6.66 -21.09 -9.12
N TYR A 96 6.67 -20.04 -8.32
CA TYR A 96 7.92 -19.39 -7.90
C TYR A 96 8.51 -20.10 -6.66
N PRO A 97 9.85 -20.12 -6.51
CA PRO A 97 10.46 -20.83 -5.39
C PRO A 97 10.29 -20.11 -4.05
N LEU A 98 10.29 -18.77 -4.05
CA LEU A 98 10.33 -17.96 -2.83
C LEU A 98 9.30 -16.83 -2.87
N PHE A 99 8.83 -16.46 -1.68
CA PHE A 99 8.02 -15.25 -1.48
C PHE A 99 8.50 -14.46 -0.24
N SER A 100 8.13 -13.19 -0.18
CA SER A 100 8.38 -12.29 0.94
C SER A 100 7.27 -11.26 0.99
N PHE A 101 6.95 -10.75 2.18
CA PHE A 101 6.03 -9.63 2.32
C PHE A 101 6.78 -8.31 2.33
N GLN A 102 6.13 -7.30 1.81
CA GLN A 102 6.55 -5.90 1.87
C GLN A 102 5.45 -5.09 2.52
N ILE A 103 5.74 -4.49 3.65
CA ILE A 103 4.82 -3.63 4.38
C ILE A 103 5.31 -2.20 4.27
N THR A 104 4.40 -1.28 3.98
CA THR A 104 4.74 0.12 3.79
C THR A 104 3.78 1.01 4.56
N LEU A 105 4.34 1.92 5.35
CA LEU A 105 3.64 2.99 6.04
C LEU A 105 4.08 4.32 5.42
N GLY A 106 3.13 5.12 4.98
CA GLY A 106 3.42 6.40 4.34
C GLY A 106 2.41 7.48 4.67
N ILE A 107 2.82 8.72 4.45
CA ILE A 107 1.96 9.90 4.53
C ILE A 107 1.51 10.28 3.12
N VAL A 108 0.21 10.51 2.96
CA VAL A 108 -0.38 10.97 1.69
C VAL A 108 -1.10 12.27 1.95
N PRO A 109 -0.60 13.40 1.39
CA PRO A 109 -1.20 14.71 1.59
C PRO A 109 -2.49 14.86 0.79
N ASP A 110 -3.33 15.77 1.23
CA ASP A 110 -4.41 16.31 0.44
C ASP A 110 -3.87 17.09 -0.76
N LEU A 111 -4.60 17.09 -1.85
CA LEU A 111 -4.20 17.73 -3.09
C LEU A 111 -5.21 18.81 -3.49
N GLU A 112 -4.70 19.97 -3.87
CA GLU A 112 -5.46 21.04 -4.48
C GLU A 112 -5.00 21.29 -5.92
N TYR A 113 -5.93 21.75 -6.74
CA TYR A 113 -5.61 22.09 -8.12
C TYR A 113 -4.93 23.45 -8.19
N ASN A 114 -3.68 23.48 -8.66
CA ASN A 114 -2.96 24.71 -8.93
C ASN A 114 -3.20 25.12 -10.39
N ALA A 115 -4.00 26.17 -10.59
CA ALA A 115 -4.35 26.66 -11.92
C ALA A 115 -3.15 27.21 -12.70
N LEU A 116 -2.16 27.80 -12.00
CA LEU A 116 -0.95 28.36 -12.65
C LEU A 116 -0.06 27.24 -13.23
N LYS A 117 0.01 26.13 -12.53
CA LYS A 117 0.85 24.98 -12.93
C LYS A 117 0.06 23.91 -13.69
N ASN A 118 -1.26 24.06 -13.80
CA ASN A 118 -2.17 23.08 -14.42
C ASN A 118 -2.00 21.65 -13.86
N LYS A 119 -1.85 21.51 -12.53
CA LYS A 119 -1.65 20.22 -11.87
C LYS A 119 -2.19 20.21 -10.44
N TYR A 120 -2.42 19.01 -9.94
CA TYR A 120 -2.70 18.79 -8.52
C TYR A 120 -1.38 18.75 -7.74
N GLU A 121 -1.33 19.46 -6.63
CA GLU A 121 -0.20 19.46 -5.70
C GLU A 121 -0.69 19.69 -4.27
N SER A 122 0.10 19.26 -3.30
CA SER A 122 -0.16 19.59 -1.90
C SER A 122 0.16 21.06 -1.64
N ILE A 123 -0.62 21.70 -0.76
CA ILE A 123 -0.38 23.11 -0.35
C ILE A 123 0.94 23.21 0.39
N ILE A 124 1.23 22.23 1.24
CA ILE A 124 2.45 22.15 2.03
C ILE A 124 3.42 21.17 1.37
N ASN A 125 4.71 21.46 1.49
CA ASN A 125 5.74 20.59 0.95
C ASN A 125 5.87 19.30 1.79
N TYR A 126 5.65 18.16 1.15
CA TYR A 126 5.79 16.82 1.70
C TYR A 126 6.97 16.04 1.09
N ASP A 127 7.91 16.70 0.42
CA ASP A 127 9.02 16.03 -0.29
C ASP A 127 9.92 15.20 0.65
N HIS A 128 9.96 15.57 1.94
CA HIS A 128 10.74 14.86 2.95
C HIS A 128 9.99 13.70 3.64
N PHE A 129 8.74 13.47 3.28
CA PHE A 129 7.90 12.42 3.87
C PHE A 129 7.95 11.13 3.04
N SER A 130 9.14 10.55 2.94
CA SER A 130 9.32 9.26 2.27
C SER A 130 8.65 8.13 3.07
N PRO A 131 7.99 7.18 2.41
CA PRO A 131 7.37 6.05 3.08
C PRO A 131 8.42 5.15 3.74
N VAL A 132 8.08 4.62 4.91
CA VAL A 132 8.85 3.58 5.59
C VAL A 132 8.42 2.23 5.05
N THR A 133 9.37 1.41 4.67
CA THR A 133 9.12 0.07 4.13
C THR A 133 9.93 -0.96 4.89
N VAL A 134 9.25 -2.02 5.32
CA VAL A 134 9.85 -3.20 5.94
C VAL A 134 9.55 -4.41 5.06
N ASN A 135 10.56 -5.23 4.86
CA ASN A 135 10.43 -6.50 4.14
C ASN A 135 10.68 -7.64 5.11
N THR A 136 9.90 -8.71 4.96
CA THR A 136 10.19 -9.96 5.69
C THR A 136 11.37 -10.68 5.04
N ASP A 137 11.85 -11.70 5.71
CA ASP A 137 12.71 -12.70 5.09
C ASP A 137 12.01 -13.37 3.90
N TRP A 138 12.80 -14.07 3.08
CA TRP A 138 12.30 -14.90 2.00
C TRP A 138 11.94 -16.29 2.52
N PHE A 139 10.72 -16.73 2.22
CA PHE A 139 10.20 -18.03 2.61
C PHE A 139 10.04 -18.94 1.41
N PRO A 140 10.33 -20.25 1.53
CA PRO A 140 10.00 -21.23 0.49
C PRO A 140 8.49 -21.29 0.27
N LEU A 141 8.06 -21.11 -0.98
CA LEU A 141 6.63 -21.12 -1.32
C LEU A 141 5.97 -22.47 -0.99
N SER A 142 6.71 -23.55 -1.10
CA SER A 142 6.23 -24.90 -0.79
C SER A 142 6.01 -25.15 0.71
N GLN A 143 6.61 -24.36 1.58
CA GLN A 143 6.53 -24.51 3.05
C GLN A 143 5.60 -23.48 3.70
N GLY A 144 5.33 -22.38 3.01
CA GLY A 144 4.64 -21.24 3.62
C GLY A 144 5.53 -20.44 4.56
N SER A 145 4.93 -19.81 5.58
CA SER A 145 5.67 -19.03 6.57
C SER A 145 5.14 -19.26 7.99
N PRO A 146 5.96 -19.09 9.03
CA PRO A 146 5.47 -18.94 10.39
C PRO A 146 4.58 -17.70 10.51
N ALA A 147 3.95 -17.50 11.68
CA ALA A 147 3.33 -16.22 12.01
C ALA A 147 4.40 -15.13 12.10
N ILE A 148 4.06 -13.94 11.62
CA ILE A 148 4.99 -12.81 11.51
C ILE A 148 4.32 -11.58 12.10
N SER A 149 4.97 -10.95 13.07
CA SER A 149 4.55 -9.66 13.63
C SER A 149 5.58 -8.59 13.28
N LEU A 150 5.11 -7.46 12.76
CA LEU A 150 5.95 -6.34 12.33
C LEU A 150 5.41 -5.02 12.86
N ASP A 151 6.32 -4.22 13.41
CA ASP A 151 6.04 -2.85 13.83
C ASP A 151 6.78 -1.86 12.94
N LEU A 152 6.08 -0.80 12.53
CA LEU A 152 6.64 0.29 11.76
C LEU A 152 6.50 1.59 12.54
N ASN A 153 7.58 2.37 12.58
CA ASN A 153 7.58 3.69 13.17
C ASN A 153 7.85 4.71 12.06
N TYR A 154 6.96 5.68 11.93
CA TYR A 154 7.16 6.77 10.98
C TYR A 154 8.03 7.86 11.64
N PRO A 155 9.16 8.27 11.03
CA PRO A 155 10.17 9.07 11.71
C PRO A 155 9.81 10.55 11.85
N ASN A 156 8.93 11.08 11.00
CA ASN A 156 8.68 12.51 10.89
C ASN A 156 7.23 12.85 11.22
N VAL A 157 7.03 13.84 12.07
CA VAL A 157 5.69 14.37 12.36
C VAL A 157 5.20 15.17 11.15
N PRO A 158 4.01 14.87 10.61
CA PRO A 158 3.43 15.68 9.54
C PRO A 158 3.21 17.13 9.97
N PRO A 159 3.37 18.10 9.06
CA PRO A 159 3.32 19.52 9.39
C PRO A 159 1.90 19.99 9.75
N ASP A 160 0.88 19.28 9.32
CA ASP A 160 -0.54 19.59 9.56
C ASP A 160 -1.40 18.33 9.55
N GLN A 161 -2.71 18.52 9.53
CA GLN A 161 -3.71 17.44 9.47
C GLN A 161 -4.27 17.21 8.04
N SER A 162 -3.80 17.97 7.05
CA SER A 162 -4.23 17.83 5.64
C SER A 162 -3.51 16.65 4.96
N ASN A 163 -3.52 15.51 5.62
CA ASN A 163 -2.88 14.28 5.16
C ASN A 163 -3.49 13.07 5.84
N ILE A 164 -3.23 11.90 5.30
CA ILE A 164 -3.54 10.61 5.90
C ILE A 164 -2.28 9.78 6.11
N MET A 165 -2.30 8.91 7.13
CA MET A 165 -1.37 7.79 7.22
C MET A 165 -1.96 6.59 6.51
N LEU A 166 -1.20 5.99 5.62
CA LEU A 166 -1.61 4.85 4.80
C LEU A 166 -0.70 3.65 5.07
N LEU A 167 -1.29 2.55 5.48
CA LEU A 167 -0.63 1.26 5.67
C LEU A 167 -1.00 0.32 4.52
N SER A 168 -0.01 -0.25 3.87
CA SER A 168 -0.20 -1.19 2.79
C SER A 168 0.68 -2.44 2.96
N ILE A 169 0.20 -3.55 2.41
CA ILE A 169 0.91 -4.83 2.35
C ILE A 169 0.99 -5.31 0.91
N GLY A 170 2.12 -5.90 0.58
CA GLY A 170 2.30 -6.59 -0.69
C GLY A 170 3.03 -7.91 -0.50
N ILE A 171 2.74 -8.87 -1.38
CA ILE A 171 3.51 -10.10 -1.54
C ILE A 171 4.33 -10.00 -2.82
N ARG A 172 5.60 -10.29 -2.71
CA ARG A 172 6.58 -10.32 -3.81
C ARG A 172 7.19 -11.70 -3.92
N TYR A 173 7.66 -12.04 -5.11
CA TYR A 173 8.25 -13.36 -5.39
C TYR A 173 9.71 -13.21 -5.79
N GLY A 174 10.50 -14.23 -5.48
CA GLY A 174 11.92 -14.27 -5.77
C GLY A 174 12.38 -15.64 -6.24
N ALA A 175 13.52 -15.66 -6.90
CA ALA A 175 14.24 -16.87 -7.29
C ALA A 175 15.71 -16.75 -6.91
N PRO A 176 16.39 -17.87 -6.63
CA PRO A 176 17.85 -17.87 -6.45
C PRO A 176 18.53 -17.27 -7.66
N GLY A 177 19.31 -16.23 -7.44
CA GLY A 177 20.11 -15.55 -8.45
C GLY A 177 21.59 -15.94 -8.37
N ALA A 178 22.42 -15.24 -9.13
CA ALA A 178 23.87 -15.39 -9.04
C ALA A 178 24.37 -14.93 -7.66
N SER A 179 25.46 -15.55 -7.18
CA SER A 179 26.15 -15.15 -5.93
C SER A 179 25.33 -15.25 -4.64
N ASN A 180 24.45 -16.25 -4.51
CA ASN A 180 23.59 -16.46 -3.33
C ASN A 180 22.63 -15.30 -3.02
N GLN A 181 22.41 -14.39 -3.95
CA GLN A 181 21.37 -13.37 -3.82
C GLN A 181 20.03 -13.91 -4.32
N ILE A 182 18.95 -13.34 -3.78
CA ILE A 182 17.60 -13.64 -4.27
C ILE A 182 17.18 -12.48 -5.18
N ASP A 183 16.93 -12.81 -6.43
CA ASP A 183 16.45 -11.86 -7.43
C ASP A 183 14.93 -11.79 -7.34
N GLN A 184 14.41 -10.58 -7.13
CA GLN A 184 12.97 -10.36 -7.17
C GLN A 184 12.45 -10.52 -8.58
N ILE A 185 11.38 -11.30 -8.74
CA ILE A 185 10.69 -11.49 -10.01
C ILE A 185 9.85 -10.25 -10.30
N LYS A 186 10.15 -9.58 -11.40
CA LYS A 186 9.44 -8.37 -11.83
C LYS A 186 8.02 -8.73 -12.31
N TYR A 187 7.09 -7.81 -12.09
CA TYR A 187 5.69 -7.92 -12.52
C TYR A 187 4.92 -9.12 -11.92
N ALA A 188 5.45 -9.69 -10.86
CA ALA A 188 4.81 -10.75 -10.11
C ALA A 188 4.62 -10.29 -8.67
N GLY A 189 3.37 -10.33 -8.22
CA GLY A 189 3.01 -9.90 -6.87
C GLY A 189 1.56 -9.51 -6.76
N ALA A 190 1.17 -9.16 -5.56
CA ALA A 190 -0.12 -8.57 -5.26
C ALA A 190 0.01 -7.62 -4.08
N ALA A 191 -0.75 -6.55 -4.07
CA ALA A 191 -0.73 -5.58 -2.99
C ALA A 191 -2.12 -5.03 -2.70
N LYS A 192 -2.33 -4.63 -1.45
CA LYS A 192 -3.54 -3.91 -1.03
C LYS A 192 -3.23 -2.86 0.04
N VAL A 193 -4.09 -1.89 0.14
CA VAL A 193 -4.16 -0.99 1.30
C VAL A 193 -4.83 -1.74 2.44
N LEU A 194 -4.17 -1.83 3.59
CA LEU A 194 -4.74 -2.42 4.80
C LEU A 194 -5.66 -1.42 5.47
N SER A 195 -5.15 -0.23 5.76
CA SER A 195 -5.87 0.81 6.47
C SER A 195 -5.34 2.20 6.12
N ALA A 196 -6.19 3.21 6.32
CA ALA A 196 -5.83 4.62 6.27
C ALA A 196 -6.53 5.38 7.40
N VAL A 197 -5.83 6.31 8.03
CA VAL A 197 -6.31 7.15 9.14
C VAL A 197 -5.87 8.59 8.97
#